data_e140579b75cad064b90c087ce2b50ad5
#
_entry.id   e140579b75cad064b90c087ce2b50ad5
#
_cell.length_a   1.000
_cell.length_b   1.000
_cell.length_c   1.000
_cell.angle_alpha   90.00
_cell.angle_beta   90.00
_cell.angle_gamma   90.00
#
_symmetry.space_group_name_H-M   'P 1'
#
loop_
_entity.id
_entity.type
_entity.pdbx_description
1 polymer ?
#
loop_
_entity_poly.entity_id
_entity_poly.type
_entity_poly.pdbx_seq_one_letter_code
_entity_poly.pdbx_strand_id
1 'polypeptide(L)'
;MAKILVIRFSAIGDVAMTVPVIHSLATQYPQHQIKVLSRPNMAALFAHLPSNVSFWGADLKGTYKGFVGLNKLFNELKAENFDYIADFHDVIRTQYLRLRFLLL
;
A
#
# COMPACT_ATOMS: atom_id res chain seq x y z
N MET A 1 -9.09 2.12 16.71
CA MET A 1 -9.07 2.03 15.23
C MET A 1 -7.66 2.27 14.73
N ALA A 2 -7.17 1.41 13.85
CA ALA A 2 -5.84 1.55 13.25
C ALA A 2 -5.95 1.82 11.76
N LYS A 3 -4.95 2.53 11.21
CA LYS A 3 -4.76 2.69 9.77
C LYS A 3 -3.55 1.87 9.35
N ILE A 4 -3.76 0.94 8.44
CA ILE A 4 -2.76 -0.03 8.01
C ILE A 4 -2.46 0.20 6.52
N LEU A 5 -1.17 0.34 6.18
CA LEU A 5 -0.71 0.42 4.81
C LEU A 5 -0.15 -0.94 4.39
N VAL A 6 -0.67 -1.50 3.31
CA VAL A 6 -0.15 -2.74 2.71
C VAL A 6 0.50 -2.38 1.38
N ILE A 7 1.75 -2.79 1.17
CA ILE A 7 2.53 -2.45 -0.02
C ILE A 7 2.86 -3.70 -0.83
N ARG A 8 2.43 -3.73 -2.09
CA ARG A 8 2.83 -4.75 -3.06
C ARG A 8 2.63 -4.23 -4.48
N PHE A 9 3.70 -3.99 -5.23
CA PHE A 9 3.63 -3.38 -6.56
C PHE A 9 3.56 -4.39 -7.70
N SER A 10 4.19 -5.55 -7.57
CA SER A 10 4.26 -6.58 -8.62
C SER A 10 4.68 -7.94 -8.03
N ALA A 11 4.61 -9.05 -8.75
CA ALA A 11 3.99 -9.19 -10.05
C ALA A 11 2.49 -9.40 -9.89
N ILE A 12 1.71 -9.39 -11.00
CA ILE A 12 0.24 -9.46 -10.91
C ILE A 12 -0.25 -10.69 -10.12
N GLY A 13 0.36 -11.84 -10.31
CA GLY A 13 0.00 -13.05 -9.56
C GLY A 13 0.28 -12.90 -8.07
N ASP A 14 1.42 -12.31 -7.71
CA ASP A 14 1.78 -12.06 -6.32
C ASP A 14 0.87 -11.02 -5.67
N VAL A 15 0.52 -9.96 -6.41
CA VAL A 15 -0.44 -8.96 -5.94
C VAL A 15 -1.81 -9.61 -5.71
N ALA A 16 -2.26 -10.45 -6.65
CA ALA A 16 -3.54 -11.17 -6.53
C ALA A 16 -3.57 -12.08 -5.31
N MET A 17 -2.45 -12.70 -4.93
CA MET A 17 -2.36 -13.56 -3.75
C MET A 17 -2.51 -12.80 -2.44
N THR A 18 -2.29 -11.49 -2.43
CA THR A 18 -2.52 -10.67 -1.24
C THR A 18 -4.00 -10.41 -0.99
N VAL A 19 -4.85 -10.52 -2.01
CA VAL A 19 -6.27 -10.19 -1.92
C VAL A 19 -7.00 -11.02 -0.86
N PRO A 20 -6.87 -12.36 -0.82
CA PRO A 20 -7.53 -13.15 0.23
C PRO A 20 -7.06 -12.78 1.63
N VAL A 21 -5.78 -12.48 1.80
CA VAL A 21 -5.21 -12.07 3.10
C VAL A 21 -5.82 -10.74 3.54
N ILE A 22 -5.86 -9.76 2.65
CA ILE A 22 -6.44 -8.45 2.92
C ILE A 22 -7.94 -8.57 3.21
N HIS A 23 -8.65 -9.38 2.44
CA HIS A 23 -10.08 -9.62 2.65
C HIS A 23 -10.33 -10.20 4.05
N SER A 24 -9.55 -11.21 4.44
CA SER A 24 -9.67 -11.85 5.75
C SER A 24 -9.40 -10.85 6.87
N LEU A 25 -8.32 -10.07 6.75
CA LEU A 25 -7.96 -9.06 7.74
C LEU A 25 -9.06 -8.01 7.87
N ALA A 26 -9.56 -7.50 6.76
CA ALA A 26 -10.59 -6.47 6.75
C ALA A 26 -11.90 -6.96 7.33
N THR A 27 -12.26 -8.22 7.05
CA THR A 27 -13.50 -8.82 7.55
C THR A 27 -13.44 -9.09 9.04
N GLN A 28 -12.29 -9.56 9.55
CA GLN A 28 -12.11 -9.85 10.98
C GLN A 28 -11.99 -8.58 11.82
N TYR A 29 -11.49 -7.50 11.23
CA TYR A 29 -11.24 -6.25 11.95
C TYR A 29 -11.89 -5.07 11.22
N PRO A 30 -13.24 -5.03 11.15
CA PRO A 30 -13.95 -4.02 10.37
C PRO A 30 -13.75 -2.59 10.89
N GLN A 31 -13.28 -2.43 12.12
CA GLN A 31 -13.00 -1.13 12.72
C GLN A 31 -11.68 -0.52 12.23
N HIS A 32 -10.80 -1.33 11.62
CA HIS A 32 -9.53 -0.84 11.11
C HIS A 32 -9.65 -0.43 9.64
N GLN A 33 -8.88 0.58 9.26
CA GLN A 33 -8.80 1.02 7.87
C GLN A 33 -7.54 0.47 7.21
N ILE A 34 -7.69 -0.13 6.05
CA ILE A 34 -6.60 -0.73 5.30
C ILE A 34 -6.48 0.00 3.97
N LYS A 35 -5.30 0.53 3.69
CA LYS A 35 -5.00 1.13 2.39
C LYS A 35 -3.98 0.26 1.68
N VAL A 36 -4.29 -0.14 0.46
CA VAL A 36 -3.41 -0.95 -0.37
C VAL A 36 -2.68 -0.03 -1.34
N LEU A 37 -1.35 -0.03 -1.26
CA LEU A 37 -0.49 0.72 -2.17
C LEU A 37 0.05 -0.24 -3.22
N SER A 38 -0.28 0.02 -4.48
CA SER A 38 0.14 -0.81 -5.60
C SER A 38 0.21 0.03 -6.88
N ARG A 39 0.48 -0.60 -8.01
CA ARG A 39 0.42 0.08 -9.30
C ARG A 39 -1.02 0.37 -9.70
N PRO A 40 -1.30 1.48 -10.42
CA PRO A 40 -2.66 1.83 -10.80
C PRO A 40 -3.41 0.73 -11.56
N ASN A 41 -2.71 -0.04 -12.40
CA ASN A 41 -3.32 -1.11 -13.19
C ASN A 41 -3.74 -2.32 -12.35
N MET A 42 -3.40 -2.36 -11.05
CA MET A 42 -3.82 -3.43 -10.14
C MET A 42 -5.15 -3.13 -9.45
N ALA A 43 -5.73 -1.96 -9.68
CA ALA A 43 -6.92 -1.51 -8.97
C ALA A 43 -8.09 -2.51 -9.07
N ALA A 44 -8.25 -3.14 -10.23
CA ALA A 44 -9.35 -4.09 -10.45
C ALA A 44 -9.29 -5.32 -9.53
N LEU A 45 -8.09 -5.72 -9.08
CA LEU A 45 -7.92 -6.84 -8.15
C LEU A 45 -8.52 -6.56 -6.78
N PHE A 46 -8.66 -5.29 -6.41
CA PHE A 46 -9.11 -4.85 -5.10
C PHE A 46 -10.52 -4.24 -5.12
N ALA A 47 -11.24 -4.38 -6.25
CA ALA A 47 -12.52 -3.70 -6.46
C ALA A 47 -13.67 -4.23 -5.58
N HIS A 48 -13.60 -5.48 -5.14
CA HIS A 48 -14.69 -6.14 -4.42
C HIS A 48 -14.35 -6.47 -2.96
N LEU A 49 -13.43 -5.71 -2.38
CA LEU A 49 -13.04 -5.88 -0.99
C LEU A 49 -14.00 -5.12 -0.06
N PRO A 50 -14.01 -5.46 1.26
CA PRO A 50 -14.85 -4.75 2.23
C PRO A 50 -14.62 -3.24 2.22
N SER A 51 -15.61 -2.49 2.71
CA SER A 51 -15.62 -1.01 2.64
C SER A 51 -14.48 -0.33 3.43
N ASN A 52 -13.88 -1.04 4.39
CA ASN A 52 -12.75 -0.52 5.15
C ASN A 52 -11.40 -0.67 4.41
N VAL A 53 -11.42 -1.22 3.18
CA VAL A 53 -10.24 -1.29 2.32
C VAL A 53 -10.34 -0.22 1.25
N SER A 54 -9.26 0.53 1.06
CA SER A 54 -9.13 1.50 -0.03
C SER A 54 -7.87 1.22 -0.82
N PHE A 55 -7.83 1.69 -2.07
CA PHE A 55 -6.71 1.46 -2.98
C PHE A 55 -6.02 2.77 -3.32
N TRP A 56 -4.68 2.76 -3.29
CA TRP A 56 -3.86 3.88 -3.75
C TRP A 56 -2.96 3.39 -4.88
N GLY A 57 -3.25 3.82 -6.10
CA GLY A 57 -2.42 3.51 -7.27
C GLY A 57 -1.28 4.51 -7.40
N ALA A 58 -0.04 4.03 -7.29
CA ALA A 58 1.14 4.86 -7.44
C ALA A 58 1.86 4.52 -8.74
N ASP A 59 1.90 5.48 -9.68
CA ASP A 59 2.59 5.32 -10.94
C ASP A 59 4.09 5.58 -10.74
N LEU A 60 4.85 4.49 -10.60
CA LEU A 60 6.29 4.54 -10.34
C LEU A 60 7.11 4.93 -11.59
N LYS A 61 6.50 4.92 -12.77
CA LYS A 61 7.16 5.31 -14.03
C LYS A 61 6.80 6.72 -14.47
N GLY A 62 5.84 7.34 -13.82
CA GLY A 62 5.35 8.68 -14.11
C GLY A 62 5.46 9.59 -12.90
N THR A 63 4.34 9.81 -12.20
CA THR A 63 4.20 10.76 -11.09
C THR A 63 5.23 10.53 -9.96
N TYR A 64 5.55 9.25 -9.66
CA TYR A 64 6.45 8.89 -8.55
C TYR A 64 7.75 8.27 -9.05
N LYS A 65 8.26 8.73 -10.20
CA LYS A 65 9.47 8.20 -10.81
C LYS A 65 10.72 8.60 -10.02
N GLY A 66 11.62 7.64 -9.81
CA GLY A 66 12.93 7.86 -9.19
C GLY A 66 12.84 8.25 -7.71
N PHE A 67 13.97 8.70 -7.14
CA PHE A 67 14.02 9.08 -5.72
C PHE A 67 13.21 10.33 -5.42
N VAL A 68 13.12 11.27 -6.35
CA VAL A 68 12.29 12.47 -6.20
C VAL A 68 10.81 12.06 -6.11
N GLY A 69 10.38 11.16 -6.99
CA GLY A 69 9.02 10.62 -6.96
C GLY A 69 8.74 9.82 -5.70
N LEU A 70 9.70 9.03 -5.20
CA LEU A 70 9.55 8.29 -3.94
C LEU A 70 9.41 9.23 -2.74
N ASN A 71 10.17 10.34 -2.72
CA ASN A 71 10.01 11.35 -1.67
C ASN A 71 8.63 11.98 -1.70
N LYS A 72 8.12 12.28 -2.89
CA LYS A 72 6.77 12.82 -3.05
C LYS A 72 5.73 11.83 -2.51
N LEU A 73 5.85 10.56 -2.90
CA LEU A 73 4.96 9.49 -2.43
C LEU A 73 5.02 9.36 -0.91
N PHE A 74 6.23 9.35 -0.33
CA PHE A 74 6.40 9.28 1.12
C PHE A 74 5.68 10.43 1.82
N ASN A 75 5.85 11.66 1.34
CA ASN A 75 5.22 12.83 1.96
C ASN A 75 3.70 12.74 1.91
N GLU A 76 3.15 12.23 0.82
CA GLU A 76 1.70 12.02 0.69
C GLU A 76 1.20 10.93 1.63
N LEU A 77 1.95 9.80 1.72
CA LEU A 77 1.61 8.70 2.63
C LEU A 77 1.74 9.12 4.09
N LYS A 78 2.76 9.91 4.43
CA LYS A 78 2.99 10.40 5.78
C LYS A 78 1.79 11.21 6.29
N ALA A 79 1.17 12.00 5.42
CA ALA A 79 0.00 12.81 5.77
C ALA A 79 -1.21 11.96 6.19
N GLU A 80 -1.24 10.68 5.82
CA GLU A 80 -2.32 9.75 6.17
C GLU A 80 -2.21 9.20 7.60
N ASN A 81 -1.04 9.31 8.25
CA ASN A 81 -0.81 8.86 9.63
C ASN A 81 -1.10 7.37 9.83
N PHE A 82 -0.40 6.50 9.08
CA PHE A 82 -0.53 5.06 9.24
C PHE A 82 0.04 4.58 10.57
N ASP A 83 -0.69 3.68 11.25
CA ASP A 83 -0.25 3.07 12.50
C ASP A 83 0.66 1.86 12.24
N TYR A 84 0.41 1.12 11.13
CA TYR A 84 1.17 -0.08 10.77
C TYR A 84 1.46 -0.08 9.28
N ILE A 85 2.60 -0.68 8.91
CA ILE A 85 3.00 -0.85 7.51
C ILE A 85 3.36 -2.30 7.29
N ALA A 86 2.62 -2.97 6.40
CA ALA A 86 2.89 -4.33 5.97
C ALA A 86 3.49 -4.29 4.57
N ASP A 87 4.81 -4.47 4.48
CA ASP A 87 5.53 -4.47 3.21
C ASP A 87 5.65 -5.89 2.69
N PHE A 88 4.75 -6.27 1.78
CA PHE A 88 4.76 -7.58 1.15
C PHE A 88 5.67 -7.64 -0.08
N HIS A 89 6.22 -6.52 -0.51
CA HIS A 89 7.03 -6.46 -1.73
C HIS A 89 8.53 -6.56 -1.46
N ASP A 90 9.02 -5.80 -0.49
CA ASP A 90 10.41 -5.83 0.00
C ASP A 90 11.46 -5.66 -1.09
N VAL A 91 11.28 -4.67 -1.98
CA VAL A 91 12.29 -4.25 -2.97
C VAL A 91 12.87 -2.90 -2.56
N ILE A 92 13.89 -2.40 -3.28
CA ILE A 92 14.58 -1.16 -2.92
C ILE A 92 13.62 0.01 -2.69
N ARG A 93 12.60 0.16 -3.54
CA ARG A 93 11.62 1.25 -3.41
C ARG A 93 10.83 1.17 -2.11
N THR A 94 10.35 -0.03 -1.78
CA THR A 94 9.57 -0.23 -0.55
C THR A 94 10.45 -0.16 0.68
N GLN A 95 11.71 -0.64 0.59
CA GLN A 95 12.68 -0.49 1.67
C GLN A 95 12.98 0.98 1.96
N TYR A 96 13.08 1.81 0.91
CA TYR A 96 13.27 3.25 1.06
C TYR A 96 12.09 3.88 1.81
N LEU A 97 10.87 3.54 1.43
CA LEU A 97 9.68 4.06 2.10
C LEU A 97 9.63 3.62 3.58
N ARG A 98 9.95 2.36 3.87
CA ARG A 98 10.00 1.86 5.25
C ARG A 98 11.02 2.63 6.08
N LEU A 99 12.22 2.84 5.52
CA LEU A 99 13.29 3.58 6.21
C LEU A 99 12.83 5.00 6.53
N ARG A 100 12.17 5.68 5.59
CA ARG A 100 11.67 7.03 5.81
C ARG A 100 10.62 7.08 6.93
N PHE A 101 9.75 6.07 7.01
CA PHE A 101 8.78 5.98 8.11
C PHE A 101 9.46 5.75 9.46
N LEU A 102 10.54 4.96 9.49
CA LEU A 102 11.29 4.73 10.73
C LEU A 102 11.98 6.00 11.24
N LEU A 103 12.33 6.91 10.35
CA LEU A 103 13.05 8.15 10.70
C LEU A 103 12.13 9.31 11.05
N LEU A 104 10.84 9.07 11.11
CA LEU A 104 9.85 10.10 11.46
C LEU A 104 9.98 10.57 12.91
#